data_51148fe9f6f3f7c9cb921319a534f50f
#
_entry.id   51148fe9f6f3f7c9cb921319a534f50f
#
_cell.length_a   1.000
_cell.length_b   1.000
_cell.length_c   1.000
_cell.angle_alpha   90.00
_cell.angle_beta   90.00
_cell.angle_gamma   90.00
#
_symmetry.space_group_name_H-M   'P 1'
#
loop_
_entity.id
_entity.type
_entity.pdbx_description
1 polymer ?
#
loop_
_entity_poly.entity_id
_entity_poly.type
_entity_poly.pdbx_seq_one_letter_code
_entity_poly.pdbx_strand_id
1 'polypeptide(L)'
;MNQKKQPYGGYHNNQIPQHDPTLTEVLPGTPTGEYMRRFWHPICMSEELTDVPRFLMIMGEELVAFKDKSGNVGVLHAHCIHRGASLEYGMIQEHGIMCSYHGFHFDVDGTCLEVPMPTGEEEEGCRMSKNLCQPAYKAVEKNGLIFAYMGPPEEEPPFPEWEGDFTCHPDDKLVPYSNVQTCNWLQVQDNAADQFHHTPLHTTAVIKGHEQGTTFGEAGANAYLVRPDLQFFPVHDGKSMAWTSSRRVDDDYLFIRINHQILPNVSFHSYLFEDGKKSKHFSRVHMYRWTVPIDNTSCKMIGWRGIGPHIDPRDVGNEELIGYEKIDFLEGQCGIRRPERSYYDRIGKLPPVPEHHRYRSAYLDAQHAPGDYEITASQRPITVHALETPMKFDGGVYLSRKQLRDAISGDNEKASTDAWREWLTEVNGKPNTYCSGNVLKIPKADNDEDEVKNRREVAQRCIAAITESDTLPKEERSDFVKNKMLEIENYYAS
;
A
#
# COMPACT_ATOMS: atom_id res chain seq x y z
N MET A 1 -28.59 -8.42 11.95
CA MET A 1 -29.46 -9.60 12.16
C MET A 1 -28.84 -10.48 13.22
N ASN A 2 -29.60 -10.92 14.26
CA ASN A 2 -29.09 -11.91 15.21
C ASN A 2 -29.03 -13.27 14.50
N GLN A 3 -27.82 -13.64 14.00
CA GLN A 3 -27.59 -15.01 13.53
C GLN A 3 -27.85 -16.00 14.65
N LYS A 4 -28.68 -16.99 14.40
CA LYS A 4 -28.89 -18.07 15.38
C LYS A 4 -27.63 -18.93 15.45
N LYS A 5 -26.79 -18.68 16.45
CA LYS A 5 -25.55 -19.43 16.69
C LYS A 5 -25.89 -20.77 17.36
N GLN A 6 -26.14 -21.79 16.56
CA GLN A 6 -26.38 -23.16 17.01
C GLN A 6 -25.67 -24.15 16.10
N PRO A 7 -25.23 -25.32 16.59
CA PRO A 7 -24.73 -26.39 15.73
C PRO A 7 -25.74 -26.71 14.62
N TYR A 8 -25.25 -26.98 13.42
CA TYR A 8 -26.07 -27.25 12.21
C TYR A 8 -27.01 -26.11 11.79
N GLY A 9 -26.73 -24.87 12.24
CA GLY A 9 -27.57 -23.69 11.99
C GLY A 9 -27.39 -23.05 10.59
N GLY A 10 -26.74 -23.70 9.63
CA GLY A 10 -26.44 -23.15 8.31
C GLY A 10 -27.65 -22.62 7.54
N TYR A 11 -28.78 -23.30 7.60
CA TYR A 11 -30.02 -22.85 6.97
C TYR A 11 -30.47 -21.45 7.43
N HIS A 12 -30.26 -21.13 8.70
CA HIS A 12 -30.65 -19.84 9.29
C HIS A 12 -29.66 -18.70 9.01
N ASN A 13 -28.50 -19.02 8.42
CA ASN A 13 -27.39 -18.09 8.19
C ASN A 13 -27.03 -17.99 6.69
N ASN A 14 -27.99 -18.31 5.79
CA ASN A 14 -27.77 -18.33 4.35
C ASN A 14 -27.99 -16.98 3.63
N GLN A 15 -28.47 -15.96 4.36
CA GLN A 15 -28.65 -14.63 3.81
C GLN A 15 -27.38 -13.79 3.98
N ILE A 16 -26.97 -13.15 2.90
CA ILE A 16 -25.79 -12.28 2.87
C ILE A 16 -26.27 -10.82 2.83
N PRO A 17 -26.00 -10.03 3.88
CA PRO A 17 -26.28 -8.59 3.87
C PRO A 17 -25.49 -7.87 2.78
N GLN A 18 -25.88 -6.62 2.48
CA GLN A 18 -25.11 -5.75 1.62
C GLN A 18 -23.79 -5.38 2.31
N HIS A 19 -22.72 -5.21 1.54
CA HIS A 19 -21.48 -4.60 1.99
C HIS A 19 -21.71 -3.13 2.40
N ASP A 20 -20.73 -2.53 3.04
CA ASP A 20 -20.76 -1.11 3.40
C ASP A 20 -20.27 -0.23 2.24
N PRO A 21 -21.18 0.37 1.44
CA PRO A 21 -20.77 1.12 0.25
C PRO A 21 -19.96 2.38 0.59
N THR A 22 -20.17 2.97 1.79
CA THR A 22 -19.45 4.18 2.21
C THR A 22 -17.95 3.95 2.27
N LEU A 23 -17.49 2.78 2.73
CA LEU A 23 -16.08 2.46 2.86
C LEU A 23 -15.49 1.68 1.68
N THR A 24 -16.32 0.88 0.99
CA THR A 24 -15.81 -0.08 0.01
C THR A 24 -15.90 0.38 -1.43
N GLU A 25 -16.86 1.27 -1.76
CA GLU A 25 -17.03 1.73 -3.12
C GLU A 25 -16.15 2.94 -3.44
N VAL A 26 -15.48 2.88 -4.61
CA VAL A 26 -14.42 3.82 -5.01
C VAL A 26 -14.66 4.48 -6.37
N LEU A 27 -15.78 4.16 -7.02
CA LEU A 27 -16.12 4.75 -8.31
C LEU A 27 -16.39 6.26 -8.19
N PRO A 28 -16.33 7.01 -9.29
CA PRO A 28 -16.67 8.44 -9.28
C PRO A 28 -18.03 8.71 -8.63
N GLY A 29 -18.08 9.71 -7.74
CA GLY A 29 -19.28 10.09 -7.00
C GLY A 29 -19.56 9.26 -5.73
N THR A 30 -18.78 8.23 -5.42
CA THR A 30 -18.89 7.52 -4.14
C THR A 30 -18.10 8.22 -3.02
N PRO A 31 -18.52 8.14 -1.75
CA PRO A 31 -17.86 8.88 -0.65
C PRO A 31 -16.37 8.58 -0.54
N THR A 32 -15.98 7.31 -0.49
CA THR A 32 -14.55 6.93 -0.44
C THR A 32 -13.83 7.26 -1.75
N GLY A 33 -14.47 7.07 -2.90
CA GLY A 33 -13.89 7.42 -4.19
C GLY A 33 -13.54 8.90 -4.29
N GLU A 34 -14.44 9.78 -3.87
CA GLU A 34 -14.20 11.22 -3.86
C GLU A 34 -13.15 11.64 -2.84
N TYR A 35 -13.11 11.00 -1.67
CA TYR A 35 -12.06 11.22 -0.69
C TYR A 35 -10.69 10.80 -1.23
N MET A 36 -10.58 9.60 -1.81
CA MET A 36 -9.32 9.08 -2.35
C MET A 36 -8.75 9.92 -3.48
N ARG A 37 -9.58 10.41 -4.40
CA ARG A 37 -9.12 11.22 -5.54
C ARG A 37 -8.33 12.45 -5.14
N ARG A 38 -8.50 12.95 -3.92
CA ARG A 38 -7.77 14.10 -3.37
C ARG A 38 -6.40 13.79 -2.80
N PHE A 39 -5.88 12.60 -3.13
CA PHE A 39 -4.53 12.16 -2.74
C PHE A 39 -3.74 11.70 -3.95
N TRP A 40 -2.42 11.78 -3.86
CA TRP A 40 -1.51 11.24 -4.85
C TRP A 40 -1.45 9.71 -4.74
N HIS A 41 -1.66 9.02 -5.85
CA HIS A 41 -1.58 7.56 -5.92
C HIS A 41 -0.57 7.11 -6.97
N PRO A 42 0.29 6.12 -6.66
CA PRO A 42 1.08 5.46 -7.68
C PRO A 42 0.15 4.61 -8.57
N ILE A 43 0.23 4.80 -9.87
CA ILE A 43 -0.69 4.17 -10.83
C ILE A 43 -0.03 3.05 -11.65
N CYS A 44 1.28 3.15 -11.88
CA CYS A 44 2.06 2.12 -12.56
C CYS A 44 3.55 2.29 -12.24
N MET A 45 4.36 1.31 -12.61
CA MET A 45 5.82 1.43 -12.58
C MET A 45 6.31 2.17 -13.83
N SER A 46 7.38 2.95 -13.69
CA SER A 46 7.98 3.67 -14.83
C SER A 46 8.42 2.72 -15.95
N GLU A 47 8.88 1.51 -15.61
CA GLU A 47 9.29 0.49 -16.59
C GLU A 47 8.14 -0.08 -17.43
N GLU A 48 6.88 0.14 -17.00
CA GLU A 48 5.68 -0.24 -17.77
C GLU A 48 5.40 0.75 -18.91
N LEU A 49 6.00 1.96 -18.89
CA LEU A 49 5.86 2.98 -19.93
C LEU A 49 6.96 2.77 -20.99
N THR A 50 6.55 2.14 -22.07
CA THR A 50 7.43 1.81 -23.22
C THR A 50 7.22 2.81 -24.37
N ASP A 51 7.47 2.39 -25.58
CA ASP A 51 7.22 3.14 -26.82
C ASP A 51 5.74 3.16 -27.25
N VAL A 52 4.86 2.51 -26.46
CA VAL A 52 3.40 2.50 -26.64
C VAL A 52 2.70 2.94 -25.36
N PRO A 53 1.51 3.59 -25.47
CA PRO A 53 0.74 3.99 -24.30
C PRO A 53 0.29 2.80 -23.47
N ARG A 54 0.33 2.94 -22.16
CA ARG A 54 -0.18 1.94 -21.20
C ARG A 54 -1.62 2.27 -20.82
N PHE A 55 -2.56 1.38 -21.13
CA PHE A 55 -3.93 1.49 -20.63
C PHE A 55 -3.99 1.08 -19.14
N LEU A 56 -4.71 1.86 -18.33
CA LEU A 56 -4.90 1.64 -16.90
C LEU A 56 -6.36 1.86 -16.52
N MET A 57 -6.81 1.17 -15.48
CA MET A 57 -8.06 1.51 -14.79
C MET A 57 -7.72 1.83 -13.33
N ILE A 58 -8.12 3.00 -12.85
CA ILE A 58 -7.89 3.48 -11.49
C ILE A 58 -9.20 4.06 -10.94
N MET A 59 -9.67 3.52 -9.82
CA MET A 59 -10.95 3.92 -9.20
C MET A 59 -12.12 3.96 -10.19
N GLY A 60 -12.14 3.00 -11.14
CA GLY A 60 -13.16 2.88 -12.18
C GLY A 60 -12.99 3.80 -13.39
N GLU A 61 -11.96 4.63 -13.45
CA GLU A 61 -11.66 5.48 -14.59
C GLU A 61 -10.69 4.83 -15.55
N GLU A 62 -11.01 4.86 -16.83
CA GLU A 62 -10.16 4.36 -17.92
C GLU A 62 -9.17 5.44 -18.36
N LEU A 63 -7.89 5.15 -18.17
CA LEU A 63 -6.78 6.08 -18.40
C LEU A 63 -5.75 5.48 -19.37
N VAL A 64 -4.96 6.35 -19.97
CA VAL A 64 -3.70 5.99 -20.62
C VAL A 64 -2.56 6.75 -19.95
N ALA A 65 -1.49 6.03 -19.62
CA ALA A 65 -0.24 6.62 -19.18
C ALA A 65 0.83 6.41 -20.25
N PHE A 66 1.67 7.40 -20.48
CA PHE A 66 2.75 7.32 -21.44
C PHE A 66 3.89 8.26 -21.03
N LYS A 67 5.06 8.02 -21.56
CA LYS A 67 6.17 8.97 -21.52
C LYS A 67 6.41 9.43 -22.97
N ASP A 68 6.33 10.74 -23.22
CA ASP A 68 6.61 11.28 -24.55
C ASP A 68 8.10 11.20 -24.88
N LYS A 69 8.47 11.50 -26.13
CA LYS A 69 9.87 11.39 -26.56
C LYS A 69 10.76 12.48 -25.97
N SER A 70 10.18 13.54 -25.41
CA SER A 70 10.92 14.56 -24.65
C SER A 70 11.09 14.18 -23.17
N GLY A 71 10.51 13.03 -22.72
CA GLY A 71 10.68 12.49 -21.39
C GLY A 71 9.60 12.90 -20.39
N ASN A 72 8.56 13.64 -20.81
CA ASN A 72 7.45 14.03 -19.94
C ASN A 72 6.43 12.90 -19.80
N VAL A 73 5.85 12.77 -18.61
CA VAL A 73 4.81 11.76 -18.33
C VAL A 73 3.42 12.38 -18.48
N GLY A 74 2.58 11.75 -19.30
CA GLY A 74 1.18 12.09 -19.45
C GLY A 74 0.26 11.02 -18.87
N VAL A 75 -0.83 11.45 -18.23
CA VAL A 75 -1.93 10.60 -17.76
C VAL A 75 -3.24 11.24 -18.24
N LEU A 76 -3.84 10.65 -19.26
CA LEU A 76 -5.05 11.17 -19.89
C LEU A 76 -6.19 10.18 -19.81
N HIS A 77 -7.44 10.66 -19.90
CA HIS A 77 -8.58 9.78 -20.14
C HIS A 77 -8.34 8.97 -21.42
N ALA A 78 -8.66 7.69 -21.38
CA ALA A 78 -8.37 6.77 -22.47
C ALA A 78 -9.10 7.12 -23.79
N HIS A 79 -10.26 7.74 -23.70
CA HIS A 79 -11.11 8.01 -24.85
C HIS A 79 -10.89 9.42 -25.41
N CYS A 80 -10.39 9.47 -26.66
CA CYS A 80 -10.18 10.70 -27.39
C CYS A 80 -11.44 11.55 -27.46
N ILE A 81 -11.35 12.84 -27.13
CA ILE A 81 -12.48 13.80 -27.12
C ILE A 81 -13.21 13.92 -28.45
N HIS A 82 -12.57 13.57 -29.56
CA HIS A 82 -13.20 13.66 -30.86
C HIS A 82 -14.37 12.66 -31.02
N ARG A 83 -14.11 11.36 -30.96
CA ARG A 83 -15.10 10.30 -31.17
C ARG A 83 -14.85 9.05 -30.34
N GLY A 84 -14.17 9.17 -29.21
CA GLY A 84 -14.00 8.11 -28.21
C GLY A 84 -13.05 6.98 -28.60
N ALA A 85 -12.22 7.14 -29.65
CA ALA A 85 -11.19 6.14 -29.95
C ALA A 85 -10.20 6.05 -28.77
N SER A 86 -9.82 4.83 -28.39
CA SER A 86 -8.87 4.64 -27.28
C SER A 86 -7.49 5.13 -27.64
N LEU A 87 -6.93 6.02 -26.81
CA LEU A 87 -5.55 6.51 -26.93
C LEU A 87 -4.51 5.45 -26.57
N GLU A 88 -4.90 4.26 -26.07
CA GLU A 88 -3.96 3.13 -25.92
C GLU A 88 -3.36 2.70 -27.27
N TYR A 89 -4.07 2.98 -28.38
CA TYR A 89 -3.58 2.79 -29.73
C TYR A 89 -2.96 4.05 -30.34
N GLY A 90 -2.79 5.09 -29.51
CA GLY A 90 -2.18 6.36 -29.92
C GLY A 90 -0.69 6.22 -30.24
N MET A 91 -0.17 7.19 -30.97
CA MET A 91 1.25 7.30 -31.33
C MET A 91 1.93 8.32 -30.41
N ILE A 92 2.90 7.88 -29.63
CA ILE A 92 3.71 8.76 -28.80
C ILE A 92 4.56 9.67 -29.69
N GLN A 93 4.47 10.99 -29.47
CA GLN A 93 5.17 12.02 -30.21
C GLN A 93 6.33 12.62 -29.42
N GLU A 94 7.04 13.60 -30.00
CA GLU A 94 8.06 14.39 -29.30
C GLU A 94 7.44 15.08 -28.08
N HIS A 95 6.23 15.65 -28.23
CA HIS A 95 5.41 16.19 -27.18
C HIS A 95 4.06 15.50 -27.19
N GLY A 96 3.73 14.78 -26.11
CA GLY A 96 2.43 14.18 -25.92
C GLY A 96 2.13 12.97 -26.82
N ILE A 97 0.83 12.84 -27.20
CA ILE A 97 0.28 11.67 -27.87
C ILE A 97 -0.67 12.06 -29.01
N MET A 98 -0.59 11.37 -30.15
CA MET A 98 -1.50 11.54 -31.28
C MET A 98 -2.48 10.38 -31.37
N CYS A 99 -3.76 10.69 -31.48
CA CYS A 99 -4.81 9.70 -31.69
C CYS A 99 -4.68 9.06 -33.06
N SER A 100 -4.58 7.74 -33.13
CA SER A 100 -4.39 6.99 -34.39
C SER A 100 -5.60 7.00 -35.32
N TYR A 101 -6.79 7.45 -34.81
CA TYR A 101 -7.98 7.43 -35.66
C TYR A 101 -8.07 8.63 -36.62
N HIS A 102 -7.87 9.85 -36.12
CA HIS A 102 -7.96 11.05 -36.95
C HIS A 102 -6.81 12.06 -36.73
N GLY A 103 -5.76 11.70 -35.99
CA GLY A 103 -4.58 12.52 -35.83
C GLY A 103 -4.72 13.68 -34.80
N PHE A 104 -5.78 13.75 -34.01
CA PHE A 104 -5.82 14.71 -32.90
C PHE A 104 -4.61 14.52 -32.00
N HIS A 105 -3.88 15.59 -31.75
CA HIS A 105 -2.62 15.57 -31.00
C HIS A 105 -2.79 16.31 -29.67
N PHE A 106 -2.46 15.66 -28.58
CA PHE A 106 -2.61 16.18 -27.23
C PHE A 106 -1.28 16.16 -26.48
N ASP A 107 -0.98 17.22 -25.77
CA ASP A 107 0.15 17.28 -24.85
C ASP A 107 -0.09 16.45 -23.59
N VAL A 108 0.92 16.29 -22.74
CA VAL A 108 0.86 15.53 -21.48
C VAL A 108 -0.16 16.09 -20.48
N ASP A 109 -0.47 17.39 -20.55
CA ASP A 109 -1.47 18.08 -19.74
C ASP A 109 -2.87 18.08 -20.36
N GLY A 110 -3.04 17.44 -21.51
CA GLY A 110 -4.29 17.38 -22.27
C GLY A 110 -4.51 18.53 -23.24
N THR A 111 -3.63 19.54 -23.28
CA THR A 111 -3.73 20.63 -24.27
C THR A 111 -3.76 20.06 -25.67
N CYS A 112 -4.73 20.48 -26.49
CA CYS A 112 -4.81 20.06 -27.88
C CYS A 112 -3.80 20.86 -28.72
N LEU A 113 -2.75 20.18 -29.16
CA LEU A 113 -1.67 20.77 -29.95
C LEU A 113 -2.06 20.90 -31.41
N GLU A 114 -2.82 19.92 -31.94
CA GLU A 114 -3.21 19.90 -33.36
C GLU A 114 -4.59 19.27 -33.54
N VAL A 115 -5.40 19.91 -34.39
CA VAL A 115 -6.64 19.39 -34.95
C VAL A 115 -6.42 19.24 -36.45
N PRO A 116 -6.35 18.02 -36.99
CA PRO A 116 -6.16 17.81 -38.41
C PRO A 116 -7.35 18.34 -39.21
N MET A 117 -7.07 19.12 -40.25
CA MET A 117 -8.08 19.70 -41.12
C MET A 117 -7.78 19.33 -42.59
N PRO A 118 -8.80 19.35 -43.49
CA PRO A 118 -8.55 19.27 -44.93
C PRO A 118 -7.59 20.34 -45.41
N THR A 119 -6.89 20.05 -46.48
CA THR A 119 -5.93 21.00 -47.12
C THR A 119 -6.60 22.31 -47.43
N GLY A 120 -6.01 23.40 -46.94
CA GLY A 120 -6.52 24.78 -47.09
C GLY A 120 -7.40 25.28 -45.95
N GLU A 121 -7.60 24.45 -44.90
CA GLU A 121 -8.39 24.79 -43.69
C GLU A 121 -7.52 24.76 -42.41
N GLU A 122 -6.19 24.77 -42.53
CA GLU A 122 -5.23 24.62 -41.43
C GLU A 122 -5.38 25.71 -40.36
N GLU A 123 -5.73 26.97 -40.77
CA GLU A 123 -5.96 28.08 -39.85
C GLU A 123 -7.20 27.82 -38.96
N GLU A 124 -8.21 27.12 -39.46
CA GLU A 124 -9.38 26.73 -38.67
C GLU A 124 -9.00 25.68 -37.64
N GLY A 125 -8.23 24.67 -38.02
CA GLY A 125 -7.69 23.66 -37.10
C GLY A 125 -6.88 24.29 -35.96
N CYS A 126 -6.00 25.24 -36.28
CA CYS A 126 -5.24 25.98 -35.28
C CYS A 126 -6.11 26.83 -34.35
N ARG A 127 -7.22 27.36 -34.83
CA ARG A 127 -8.20 28.09 -34.01
C ARG A 127 -9.02 27.15 -33.12
N MET A 128 -9.39 25.96 -33.63
CA MET A 128 -10.16 24.96 -32.88
C MET A 128 -9.31 24.35 -31.76
N SER A 129 -8.04 24.02 -32.00
CA SER A 129 -7.17 23.39 -31.01
C SER A 129 -7.08 24.20 -29.71
N LYS A 130 -7.09 25.54 -29.80
CA LYS A 130 -7.03 26.46 -28.64
C LYS A 130 -8.22 26.34 -27.66
N ASN A 131 -9.32 25.74 -28.10
CA ASN A 131 -10.54 25.59 -27.31
C ASN A 131 -10.83 24.13 -26.92
N LEU A 132 -9.93 23.22 -27.22
CA LEU A 132 -10.08 21.79 -26.97
C LEU A 132 -9.01 21.30 -25.99
N CYS A 133 -9.43 20.43 -25.08
CA CYS A 133 -8.53 19.82 -24.13
C CYS A 133 -8.97 18.37 -23.88
N GLN A 134 -8.06 17.42 -24.02
CA GLN A 134 -8.26 16.03 -23.58
C GLN A 134 -8.22 16.00 -22.06
N PRO A 135 -9.20 15.41 -21.36
CA PRO A 135 -9.12 15.28 -19.92
C PRO A 135 -7.81 14.58 -19.49
N ALA A 136 -7.09 15.20 -18.56
CA ALA A 136 -5.79 14.77 -18.09
C ALA A 136 -5.66 14.94 -16.59
N TYR A 137 -4.78 14.14 -15.99
CA TYR A 137 -4.41 14.23 -14.58
C TYR A 137 -2.93 14.56 -14.45
N LYS A 138 -2.61 15.38 -13.45
CA LYS A 138 -1.24 15.72 -13.14
C LYS A 138 -0.48 14.48 -12.71
N ALA A 139 0.71 14.27 -13.24
CA ALA A 139 1.54 13.12 -12.97
C ALA A 139 2.94 13.50 -12.51
N VAL A 140 3.53 12.67 -11.65
CA VAL A 140 4.91 12.80 -11.14
C VAL A 140 5.58 11.43 -11.22
N GLU A 141 6.78 11.39 -11.81
CA GLU A 141 7.63 10.21 -11.75
C GLU A 141 8.57 10.31 -10.53
N LYS A 142 8.54 9.31 -9.65
CA LYS A 142 9.40 9.26 -8.47
C LYS A 142 9.89 7.82 -8.22
N ASN A 143 11.21 7.64 -8.19
CA ASN A 143 11.87 6.38 -7.84
C ASN A 143 11.28 5.14 -8.56
N GLY A 144 11.04 5.25 -9.87
CA GLY A 144 10.52 4.15 -10.69
C GLY A 144 9.01 3.92 -10.60
N LEU A 145 8.26 4.82 -9.96
CA LEU A 145 6.79 4.82 -9.96
C LEU A 145 6.25 6.09 -10.59
N ILE A 146 5.12 5.97 -11.27
CA ILE A 146 4.32 7.08 -11.78
C ILE A 146 3.15 7.31 -10.81
N PHE A 147 3.07 8.52 -10.27
CA PHE A 147 1.97 8.98 -9.42
C PHE A 147 1.04 9.87 -10.21
N ALA A 148 -0.26 9.79 -9.92
CA ALA A 148 -1.26 10.71 -10.43
C ALA A 148 -2.08 11.31 -9.29
N TYR A 149 -2.46 12.58 -9.46
CA TYR A 149 -3.48 13.25 -8.66
C TYR A 149 -4.77 13.32 -9.47
N MET A 150 -5.85 12.73 -8.94
CA MET A 150 -7.11 12.57 -9.68
C MET A 150 -8.25 13.44 -9.14
N GLY A 151 -7.96 14.35 -8.21
CA GLY A 151 -8.90 15.30 -7.64
C GLY A 151 -9.01 16.61 -8.41
N PRO A 152 -9.82 17.56 -7.90
CA PRO A 152 -9.91 18.92 -8.47
C PRO A 152 -8.54 19.60 -8.48
N PRO A 153 -8.10 20.21 -9.60
CA PRO A 153 -6.77 20.82 -9.68
C PRO A 153 -6.49 21.89 -8.60
N GLU A 154 -7.52 22.62 -8.19
CA GLU A 154 -7.43 23.66 -7.15
C GLU A 154 -7.28 23.10 -5.73
N GLU A 155 -7.56 21.80 -5.53
CA GLU A 155 -7.43 21.11 -4.25
C GLU A 155 -6.16 20.27 -4.16
N GLU A 156 -5.27 20.34 -5.16
CA GLU A 156 -4.04 19.54 -5.21
C GLU A 156 -3.17 19.78 -3.98
N PRO A 157 -2.86 18.71 -3.17
CA PRO A 157 -1.93 18.81 -2.07
C PRO A 157 -0.49 18.77 -2.57
N PRO A 158 0.49 19.28 -1.80
CA PRO A 158 1.89 18.99 -2.06
C PRO A 158 2.13 17.48 -2.20
N PHE A 159 3.01 17.08 -3.12
CA PHE A 159 3.38 15.68 -3.27
C PHE A 159 4.04 15.17 -1.97
N PRO A 160 3.54 14.09 -1.34
CA PRO A 160 4.05 13.61 -0.07
C PRO A 160 5.34 12.80 -0.24
N GLU A 161 6.46 13.39 0.14
CA GLU A 161 7.76 12.72 0.26
C GLU A 161 7.98 12.25 1.70
N TRP A 162 7.42 11.10 2.05
CA TRP A 162 7.48 10.54 3.40
C TRP A 162 8.94 10.34 3.89
N GLU A 163 9.19 10.70 5.15
CA GLU A 163 10.53 10.68 5.77
C GLU A 163 11.60 11.47 4.99
N GLY A 164 11.12 12.51 4.28
CA GLY A 164 12.03 13.47 3.71
C GLY A 164 12.28 13.37 2.26
N ASP A 165 12.02 12.37 1.53
CA ASP A 165 11.99 12.37 0.08
C ASP A 165 11.99 10.97 -0.57
N PHE A 166 11.84 9.92 0.19
CA PHE A 166 12.15 8.56 -0.28
C PHE A 166 13.54 8.44 -0.93
N THR A 167 14.38 9.48 -0.81
CA THR A 167 15.75 9.36 -1.25
C THR A 167 16.46 8.54 -0.21
N CYS A 168 16.73 7.34 -0.59
CA CYS A 168 17.63 6.50 0.13
C CYS A 168 19.02 7.15 0.17
N HIS A 169 19.74 6.90 1.23
CA HIS A 169 21.18 7.07 1.18
C HIS A 169 21.72 6.38 -0.09
N PRO A 170 22.81 6.87 -0.72
CA PRO A 170 23.36 6.25 -1.94
C PRO A 170 23.60 4.74 -1.84
N ASP A 171 23.84 4.23 -0.63
CA ASP A 171 24.05 2.79 -0.37
C ASP A 171 22.74 2.01 -0.18
N ASP A 172 21.59 2.69 -0.06
CA ASP A 172 20.27 2.07 0.04
C ASP A 172 19.62 2.00 -1.35
N LYS A 173 18.69 1.07 -1.54
CA LYS A 173 17.93 0.93 -2.77
C LYS A 173 16.44 0.94 -2.46
N LEU A 174 15.65 1.68 -3.26
CA LEU A 174 14.21 1.55 -3.35
C LEU A 174 13.87 0.77 -4.61
N VAL A 175 13.28 -0.40 -4.45
CA VAL A 175 12.90 -1.26 -5.56
C VAL A 175 11.39 -1.19 -5.75
N PRO A 176 10.88 -0.65 -6.87
CA PRO A 176 9.46 -0.57 -7.14
C PRO A 176 8.88 -1.97 -7.33
N TYR A 177 7.65 -2.15 -6.89
CA TYR A 177 6.88 -3.36 -7.14
C TYR A 177 5.41 -3.03 -7.36
N SER A 178 4.71 -3.89 -8.08
CA SER A 178 3.27 -3.78 -8.29
C SER A 178 2.66 -5.17 -8.42
N ASN A 179 1.54 -5.39 -7.73
CA ASN A 179 0.77 -6.61 -7.88
C ASN A 179 -0.74 -6.35 -7.78
N VAL A 180 -1.54 -7.18 -8.46
CA VAL A 180 -2.99 -7.03 -8.54
C VAL A 180 -3.66 -8.02 -7.59
N GLN A 181 -4.68 -7.54 -6.88
CA GLN A 181 -5.54 -8.32 -5.99
C GLN A 181 -6.95 -8.37 -6.58
N THR A 182 -7.57 -9.56 -6.57
CA THR A 182 -8.93 -9.78 -7.11
C THR A 182 -10.01 -9.63 -6.06
N CYS A 183 -9.84 -8.66 -5.17
CA CYS A 183 -10.80 -8.30 -4.14
C CYS A 183 -10.78 -6.79 -3.88
N ASN A 184 -11.77 -6.34 -3.11
CA ASN A 184 -11.88 -4.94 -2.73
C ASN A 184 -10.62 -4.43 -2.00
N TRP A 185 -10.25 -3.19 -2.27
CA TRP A 185 -9.09 -2.53 -1.72
C TRP A 185 -9.03 -2.54 -0.17
N LEU A 186 -10.20 -2.40 0.48
CA LEU A 186 -10.27 -2.30 1.93
C LEU A 186 -9.86 -3.62 2.61
N GLN A 187 -10.16 -4.77 2.01
CA GLN A 187 -9.74 -6.08 2.53
C GLN A 187 -8.21 -6.20 2.60
N VAL A 188 -7.54 -5.68 1.57
CA VAL A 188 -6.07 -5.65 1.51
C VAL A 188 -5.49 -4.64 2.49
N GLN A 189 -6.18 -3.52 2.68
CA GLN A 189 -5.78 -2.50 3.66
C GLN A 189 -6.00 -2.99 5.10
N ASP A 190 -7.08 -3.70 5.35
CA ASP A 190 -7.37 -4.36 6.64
C ASP A 190 -6.32 -5.42 6.98
N ASN A 191 -5.91 -6.24 6.00
CA ASN A 191 -4.85 -7.23 6.18
C ASN A 191 -3.53 -6.56 6.63
N ALA A 192 -3.23 -5.37 6.12
CA ALA A 192 -2.06 -4.61 6.56
C ALA A 192 -2.10 -4.21 8.05
N ALA A 193 -3.30 -3.90 8.57
CA ALA A 193 -3.51 -3.53 9.97
C ALA A 193 -3.61 -4.76 10.90
N ASP A 194 -3.88 -5.94 10.36
CA ASP A 194 -3.93 -7.18 11.11
C ASP A 194 -2.54 -7.83 11.21
N GLN A 195 -1.98 -7.84 12.39
CA GLN A 195 -0.69 -8.49 12.65
C GLN A 195 -0.84 -9.88 13.29
N PHE A 196 -2.06 -10.26 13.65
CA PHE A 196 -2.28 -11.55 14.31
C PHE A 196 -2.23 -12.72 13.31
N HIS A 197 -2.65 -12.48 12.06
CA HIS A 197 -2.59 -13.49 11.00
C HIS A 197 -1.16 -13.98 10.69
N HIS A 198 -0.13 -13.19 11.01
CA HIS A 198 1.25 -13.60 10.77
C HIS A 198 1.59 -14.93 11.43
N THR A 199 1.08 -15.18 12.62
CA THR A 199 1.37 -16.42 13.34
C THR A 199 0.74 -17.66 12.67
N PRO A 200 -0.57 -17.70 12.36
CA PRO A 200 -1.15 -18.87 11.70
C PRO A 200 -0.81 -18.97 10.21
N LEU A 201 -0.81 -17.86 9.48
CA LEU A 201 -0.72 -17.88 8.02
C LEU A 201 0.72 -17.99 7.51
N HIS A 202 1.66 -17.30 8.16
CA HIS A 202 3.05 -17.21 7.67
C HIS A 202 4.05 -18.09 8.41
N THR A 203 3.59 -18.93 9.35
CA THR A 203 4.44 -19.89 10.05
C THR A 203 3.89 -21.30 9.95
N THR A 204 4.76 -22.27 9.73
CA THR A 204 4.38 -23.68 9.54
C THR A 204 3.93 -24.39 10.80
N ALA A 205 4.15 -23.81 11.97
CA ALA A 205 3.92 -24.50 13.24
C ALA A 205 2.46 -24.69 13.62
N VAL A 206 1.55 -23.95 13.01
CA VAL A 206 0.15 -23.92 13.42
C VAL A 206 -0.73 -24.81 12.56
N ILE A 207 -0.35 -25.06 11.31
CA ILE A 207 -1.13 -25.90 10.40
C ILE A 207 -0.44 -27.25 10.24
N LYS A 208 -0.76 -28.17 11.16
CA LYS A 208 -0.26 -29.56 11.07
C LYS A 208 -0.70 -30.20 9.76
N GLY A 209 0.27 -30.76 9.03
CA GLY A 209 0.02 -31.44 7.76
C GLY A 209 0.28 -30.60 6.51
N HIS A 210 0.63 -29.33 6.67
CA HIS A 210 1.12 -28.49 5.58
C HIS A 210 2.66 -28.43 5.67
N GLU A 211 3.33 -29.14 4.80
CA GLU A 211 4.79 -29.08 4.66
C GLU A 211 5.17 -27.82 3.89
N GLN A 212 5.06 -26.66 4.54
CA GLN A 212 5.52 -25.42 3.95
C GLN A 212 6.84 -24.98 4.57
N GLY A 213 7.75 -24.54 3.73
CA GLY A 213 8.80 -23.65 4.16
C GLY A 213 8.19 -22.40 4.76
N THR A 214 8.76 -21.89 5.85
CA THR A 214 8.28 -20.65 6.45
C THR A 214 8.51 -19.48 5.50
N THR A 215 7.52 -18.64 5.32
CA THR A 215 7.64 -17.38 4.58
C THR A 215 8.79 -16.50 5.08
N PHE A 216 9.17 -16.67 6.35
CA PHE A 216 10.17 -15.84 7.03
C PHE A 216 11.53 -16.50 7.21
N GLY A 217 11.75 -17.71 6.67
CA GLY A 217 12.96 -18.50 6.94
C GLY A 217 12.99 -19.03 8.38
N GLU A 218 13.99 -19.89 8.68
CA GLU A 218 14.11 -20.53 10.00
C GLU A 218 14.25 -19.54 11.16
N ALA A 219 15.01 -18.49 10.96
CA ALA A 219 15.31 -17.51 12.00
C ALA A 219 14.12 -16.59 12.32
N GLY A 220 13.41 -16.12 11.29
CA GLY A 220 12.21 -15.32 11.46
C GLY A 220 11.02 -16.13 11.99
N ALA A 221 10.94 -17.43 11.65
CA ALA A 221 9.88 -18.32 12.09
C ALA A 221 9.76 -18.38 13.62
N ASN A 222 10.87 -18.44 14.32
CA ASN A 222 10.87 -18.55 15.78
C ASN A 222 10.23 -17.34 16.46
N ALA A 223 10.52 -16.11 15.98
CA ALA A 223 9.90 -14.90 16.51
C ALA A 223 8.40 -14.82 16.18
N TYR A 224 7.99 -15.31 15.01
CA TYR A 224 6.58 -15.25 14.57
C TYR A 224 5.72 -16.43 15.05
N LEU A 225 6.30 -17.47 15.59
CA LEU A 225 5.56 -18.51 16.33
C LEU A 225 4.93 -17.99 17.61
N VAL A 226 5.50 -16.95 18.21
CA VAL A 226 4.98 -16.33 19.42
C VAL A 226 3.88 -15.35 19.02
N ARG A 227 2.70 -15.48 19.64
CA ARG A 227 1.60 -14.52 19.46
C ARG A 227 2.05 -13.13 19.89
N PRO A 228 1.79 -12.10 19.07
CA PRO A 228 2.18 -10.74 19.41
C PRO A 228 1.31 -10.17 20.53
N ASP A 229 1.89 -9.28 21.35
CA ASP A 229 1.10 -8.27 22.04
C ASP A 229 0.92 -7.09 21.10
N LEU A 230 -0.33 -6.61 20.95
CA LEU A 230 -0.72 -5.59 20.00
C LEU A 230 -1.24 -4.35 20.72
N GLN A 231 -0.75 -3.18 20.29
CA GLN A 231 -1.26 -1.89 20.75
C GLN A 231 -1.42 -0.96 19.55
N PHE A 232 -2.48 -0.16 19.53
CA PHE A 232 -2.87 0.70 18.42
C PHE A 232 -2.96 2.15 18.88
N PHE A 233 -2.37 3.07 18.11
CA PHE A 233 -2.22 4.48 18.46
C PHE A 233 -2.71 5.34 17.30
N PRO A 234 -3.83 6.08 17.47
CA PRO A 234 -4.16 7.15 16.54
C PRO A 234 -3.06 8.21 16.59
N VAL A 235 -2.58 8.62 15.43
CA VAL A 235 -1.52 9.63 15.29
C VAL A 235 -1.88 10.63 14.21
N HIS A 236 -1.14 11.74 14.10
CA HIS A 236 -1.44 12.82 13.14
C HIS A 236 -2.90 13.29 13.21
N ASP A 237 -3.44 13.50 14.43
CA ASP A 237 -4.84 13.94 14.64
C ASP A 237 -5.90 13.00 14.00
N GLY A 238 -5.59 11.71 13.93
CA GLY A 238 -6.49 10.71 13.35
C GLY A 238 -6.37 10.51 11.84
N LYS A 239 -5.44 11.22 11.18
CA LYS A 239 -5.09 10.99 9.77
C LYS A 239 -4.41 9.64 9.55
N SER A 240 -3.85 9.07 10.61
CA SER A 240 -3.11 7.83 10.53
C SER A 240 -3.15 7.05 11.86
N MET A 241 -2.69 5.81 11.81
CA MET A 241 -2.58 4.91 12.94
C MET A 241 -1.20 4.25 12.93
N ALA A 242 -0.48 4.37 14.03
CA ALA A 242 0.67 3.52 14.30
C ALA A 242 0.24 2.34 15.19
N TRP A 243 0.87 1.19 15.04
CA TRP A 243 0.66 0.08 15.95
C TRP A 243 1.96 -0.64 16.24
N THR A 244 2.03 -1.20 17.45
CA THR A 244 3.15 -2.02 17.87
C THR A 244 2.74 -3.49 17.87
N SER A 245 3.65 -4.34 17.44
CA SER A 245 3.55 -5.78 17.65
C SER A 245 4.83 -6.26 18.32
N SER A 246 4.73 -6.60 19.60
CA SER A 246 5.88 -7.04 20.37
C SER A 246 5.87 -8.55 20.56
N ARG A 247 7.05 -9.16 20.37
CA ARG A 247 7.26 -10.60 20.51
C ARG A 247 8.56 -10.88 21.24
N ARG A 248 8.53 -11.85 22.14
CA ARG A 248 9.74 -12.37 22.74
C ARG A 248 10.48 -13.23 21.71
N VAL A 249 11.75 -12.94 21.47
CA VAL A 249 12.60 -13.73 20.58
C VAL A 249 13.21 -14.90 21.36
N ASP A 250 13.80 -14.57 22.52
CA ASP A 250 14.33 -15.49 23.52
C ASP A 250 14.22 -14.86 24.92
N ASP A 251 14.90 -15.43 25.91
CA ASP A 251 14.83 -14.90 27.27
C ASP A 251 15.58 -13.57 27.44
N ASP A 252 16.44 -13.19 26.51
CA ASP A 252 17.24 -11.95 26.57
C ASP A 252 16.69 -10.84 25.66
N TYR A 253 15.98 -11.17 24.56
CA TYR A 253 15.64 -10.20 23.53
C TYR A 253 14.14 -10.07 23.29
N LEU A 254 13.71 -8.84 23.10
CA LEU A 254 12.36 -8.45 22.75
C LEU A 254 12.35 -7.74 21.37
N PHE A 255 11.58 -8.31 20.41
CA PHE A 255 11.33 -7.70 19.13
C PHE A 255 10.08 -6.84 19.18
N ILE A 256 10.23 -5.56 18.82
CA ILE A 256 9.14 -4.58 18.77
C ILE A 256 9.09 -4.04 17.34
N ARG A 257 8.07 -4.48 16.64
CA ARG A 257 7.76 -4.00 15.30
C ARG A 257 6.72 -2.90 15.39
N ILE A 258 7.01 -1.73 14.83
CA ILE A 258 6.10 -0.61 14.73
C ILE A 258 5.80 -0.39 13.26
N ASN A 259 4.54 -0.43 12.88
CA ASN A 259 4.06 -0.14 11.54
C ASN A 259 3.16 1.08 11.56
N HIS A 260 2.90 1.63 10.38
CA HIS A 260 2.16 2.87 10.24
C HIS A 260 1.22 2.78 9.05
N GLN A 261 -0.06 3.02 9.28
CA GLN A 261 -1.09 3.09 8.24
C GLN A 261 -1.65 4.50 8.17
N ILE A 262 -1.76 5.01 6.96
CA ILE A 262 -2.07 6.39 6.68
C ILE A 262 -3.27 6.44 5.75
N LEU A 263 -4.25 7.28 6.08
CA LEU A 263 -5.42 7.49 5.23
C LEU A 263 -5.03 8.08 3.87
N PRO A 264 -5.73 7.70 2.80
CA PRO A 264 -6.78 6.69 2.78
C PRO A 264 -6.25 5.25 2.69
N ASN A 265 -5.11 5.01 2.05
CA ASN A 265 -4.73 3.69 1.56
C ASN A 265 -3.22 3.39 1.59
N VAL A 266 -2.47 4.10 2.42
CA VAL A 266 -1.01 3.92 2.52
C VAL A 266 -0.69 3.08 3.74
N SER A 267 0.27 2.18 3.63
CA SER A 267 0.82 1.44 4.77
C SER A 267 2.34 1.31 4.68
N PHE A 268 3.00 1.56 5.78
CA PHE A 268 4.44 1.43 5.93
C PHE A 268 4.75 0.35 6.94
N HIS A 269 5.68 -0.51 6.57
CA HIS A 269 6.07 -1.64 7.38
C HIS A 269 7.57 -1.62 7.63
N SER A 270 7.94 -1.87 8.87
CA SER A 270 9.31 -2.17 9.23
C SER A 270 9.68 -3.60 8.84
N TYR A 271 10.93 -3.95 9.03
CA TYR A 271 11.50 -5.24 8.67
C TYR A 271 10.65 -6.41 9.21
N LEU A 272 10.49 -7.46 8.39
CA LEU A 272 9.70 -8.64 8.73
C LEU A 272 10.53 -9.77 9.32
N PHE A 273 11.80 -9.85 8.92
CA PHE A 273 12.65 -10.98 9.22
C PHE A 273 13.60 -10.64 10.34
N GLU A 274 13.34 -11.16 11.50
CA GLU A 274 14.15 -10.89 12.68
C GLU A 274 14.61 -12.19 13.33
N ASP A 275 15.91 -12.39 13.41
CA ASP A 275 16.51 -13.55 14.06
C ASP A 275 16.79 -13.33 15.55
N GLY A 276 16.65 -12.10 16.04
CA GLY A 276 16.77 -11.74 17.45
C GLY A 276 18.16 -11.88 18.05
N LYS A 277 19.19 -12.17 17.28
CA LYS A 277 20.54 -12.46 17.80
C LYS A 277 21.40 -11.23 18.00
N LYS A 278 20.93 -10.05 17.62
CA LYS A 278 21.61 -8.76 17.76
C LYS A 278 20.63 -7.65 18.09
N SER A 279 21.02 -6.77 19.01
CA SER A 279 20.26 -5.52 19.23
C SER A 279 20.15 -4.71 17.95
N LYS A 280 18.97 -4.16 17.74
CA LYS A 280 18.63 -3.22 16.69
C LYS A 280 17.84 -2.09 17.34
N HIS A 281 18.44 -0.93 17.46
CA HIS A 281 17.82 0.17 18.19
C HIS A 281 16.88 1.01 17.35
N PHE A 282 17.06 0.99 16.04
CA PHE A 282 16.15 1.64 15.09
C PHE A 282 16.41 1.13 13.68
N SER A 283 15.37 0.65 13.02
CA SER A 283 15.40 0.47 11.57
C SER A 283 14.28 1.29 10.94
N ARG A 284 14.53 1.78 9.73
CA ARG A 284 13.58 2.60 9.01
C ARG A 284 12.54 1.76 8.26
N VAL A 285 11.68 2.43 7.51
CA VAL A 285 10.67 1.79 6.67
C VAL A 285 11.35 0.85 5.66
N HIS A 286 10.91 -0.39 5.66
CA HIS A 286 11.37 -1.40 4.70
C HIS A 286 10.41 -1.54 3.52
N MET A 287 9.10 -1.36 3.75
CA MET A 287 8.09 -1.47 2.72
C MET A 287 7.16 -0.25 2.76
N TYR A 288 7.12 0.44 1.64
CA TYR A 288 6.16 1.49 1.33
C TYR A 288 5.10 0.91 0.42
N ARG A 289 3.83 0.98 0.81
CA ARG A 289 2.75 0.33 0.08
C ARG A 289 1.52 1.21 0.00
N TRP A 290 1.01 1.36 -1.21
CA TRP A 290 -0.32 1.88 -1.50
C TRP A 290 -1.23 0.73 -1.93
N THR A 291 -2.45 0.72 -1.45
CA THR A 291 -3.51 -0.17 -1.93
C THR A 291 -4.42 0.65 -2.82
N VAL A 292 -4.10 0.71 -4.11
CA VAL A 292 -4.80 1.56 -5.08
C VAL A 292 -5.96 0.79 -5.70
N PRO A 293 -7.21 1.23 -5.55
CA PRO A 293 -8.34 0.58 -6.18
C PRO A 293 -8.26 0.63 -7.72
N ILE A 294 -8.49 -0.49 -8.37
CA ILE A 294 -8.78 -0.56 -9.81
C ILE A 294 -10.26 -0.25 -10.01
N ASP A 295 -11.11 -0.98 -9.28
CA ASP A 295 -12.56 -0.77 -9.16
C ASP A 295 -13.05 -1.28 -7.79
N ASN A 296 -14.37 -1.45 -7.61
CA ASN A 296 -14.94 -1.92 -6.34
C ASN A 296 -14.54 -3.35 -5.97
N THR A 297 -14.03 -4.15 -6.92
CA THR A 297 -13.79 -5.60 -6.75
C THR A 297 -12.33 -6.02 -6.98
N SER A 298 -11.48 -5.08 -7.30
CA SER A 298 -10.06 -5.32 -7.52
C SER A 298 -9.22 -4.10 -7.14
N CYS A 299 -7.99 -4.34 -6.71
CA CYS A 299 -7.05 -3.29 -6.38
C CYS A 299 -5.62 -3.70 -6.76
N LYS A 300 -4.73 -2.76 -6.67
CA LYS A 300 -3.31 -2.94 -6.92
C LYS A 300 -2.55 -2.58 -5.64
N MET A 301 -1.73 -3.50 -5.13
CA MET A 301 -0.66 -3.14 -4.19
C MET A 301 0.53 -2.65 -4.99
N ILE A 302 0.95 -1.42 -4.75
CA ILE A 302 2.06 -0.81 -5.49
C ILE A 302 2.88 0.05 -4.54
N GLY A 303 4.21 0.05 -4.69
CA GLY A 303 5.08 0.78 -3.79
C GLY A 303 6.55 0.44 -3.96
N TRP A 304 7.31 0.54 -2.88
CA TRP A 304 8.74 0.23 -2.87
C TRP A 304 9.10 -0.76 -1.77
N ARG A 305 10.13 -1.56 -2.03
CA ARG A 305 10.93 -2.24 -1.04
C ARG A 305 12.22 -1.45 -0.81
N GLY A 306 12.45 -1.04 0.43
CA GLY A 306 13.68 -0.40 0.86
C GLY A 306 14.67 -1.41 1.40
N ILE A 307 15.91 -1.36 0.92
CA ILE A 307 16.96 -2.31 1.27
C ILE A 307 18.28 -1.55 1.40
N GLY A 308 19.00 -1.78 2.50
CA GLY A 308 20.30 -1.16 2.69
C GLY A 308 20.65 -0.86 4.16
N PRO A 309 21.90 -0.51 4.43
CA PRO A 309 22.43 -0.37 5.79
C PRO A 309 21.81 0.79 6.59
N HIS A 310 21.23 1.79 5.93
CA HIS A 310 20.58 2.92 6.60
C HIS A 310 19.09 2.65 6.85
N ILE A 311 18.54 1.63 6.21
CA ILE A 311 17.17 1.14 6.47
C ILE A 311 17.21 0.12 7.60
N ASP A 312 18.07 -0.87 7.51
CA ASP A 312 18.42 -1.78 8.61
C ASP A 312 19.95 -1.81 8.80
N PRO A 313 20.47 -1.31 9.92
CA PRO A 313 21.93 -1.28 10.17
C PRO A 313 22.63 -2.65 10.15
N ARG A 314 21.88 -3.74 10.19
CA ARG A 314 22.39 -5.11 10.09
C ARG A 314 22.30 -5.71 8.70
N ASP A 315 21.57 -5.03 7.81
CA ASP A 315 21.43 -5.43 6.42
C ASP A 315 22.66 -4.94 5.64
N VAL A 316 23.76 -5.64 5.81
CA VAL A 316 25.05 -5.36 5.15
C VAL A 316 25.06 -5.79 3.68
N GLY A 317 23.95 -5.55 2.98
CA GLY A 317 23.94 -5.70 1.54
C GLY A 317 24.23 -7.10 1.03
N ASN A 318 23.48 -8.07 1.47
CA ASN A 318 23.49 -9.35 0.78
C ASN A 318 22.77 -9.16 -0.56
N GLU A 319 23.53 -8.81 -1.60
CA GLU A 319 22.98 -8.49 -2.93
C GLU A 319 22.18 -9.67 -3.51
N GLU A 320 22.47 -10.92 -3.10
CA GLU A 320 21.75 -12.11 -3.51
C GLU A 320 20.27 -12.14 -3.05
N LEU A 321 19.91 -11.35 -2.02
CA LEU A 321 18.54 -11.26 -1.51
C LEU A 321 17.90 -9.89 -1.82
N ILE A 322 18.57 -9.04 -2.57
CA ILE A 322 18.17 -7.66 -2.88
C ILE A 322 17.64 -7.60 -4.31
N GLY A 323 16.53 -6.90 -4.52
CA GLY A 323 16.01 -6.57 -5.82
C GLY A 323 14.91 -7.49 -6.33
N TYR A 324 14.85 -7.67 -7.63
CA TYR A 324 13.77 -8.38 -8.31
C TYR A 324 13.56 -9.81 -7.83
N GLU A 325 14.60 -10.54 -7.49
CA GLU A 325 14.51 -11.90 -6.97
C GLU A 325 13.76 -11.96 -5.62
N LYS A 326 14.01 -10.99 -4.73
CA LYS A 326 13.27 -10.88 -3.47
C LYS A 326 11.84 -10.44 -3.70
N ILE A 327 11.59 -9.59 -4.70
CA ILE A 327 10.25 -9.19 -5.12
C ILE A 327 9.54 -10.37 -5.77
N ASP A 328 10.17 -11.08 -6.68
CA ASP A 328 9.62 -12.28 -7.31
C ASP A 328 9.32 -13.37 -6.28
N PHE A 329 10.16 -13.53 -5.26
CA PHE A 329 9.91 -14.40 -4.13
C PHE A 329 8.69 -13.95 -3.30
N LEU A 330 8.59 -12.66 -2.99
CA LEU A 330 7.46 -12.10 -2.24
C LEU A 330 6.16 -12.11 -3.08
N GLU A 331 6.25 -11.84 -4.37
CA GLU A 331 5.15 -11.98 -5.32
C GLU A 331 4.70 -13.43 -5.45
N GLY A 332 5.64 -14.36 -5.51
CA GLY A 332 5.36 -15.79 -5.52
C GLY A 332 4.62 -16.26 -4.26
N GLN A 333 4.93 -15.68 -3.12
CA GLN A 333 4.24 -15.93 -1.85
C GLN A 333 2.83 -15.36 -1.79
N CYS A 334 2.58 -14.28 -2.50
CA CYS A 334 1.25 -13.67 -2.60
C CYS A 334 0.37 -14.31 -3.69
N GLY A 335 0.81 -15.38 -4.33
CA GLY A 335 0.07 -16.04 -5.41
C GLY A 335 -0.05 -15.22 -6.69
N ILE A 336 0.73 -14.15 -6.85
CA ILE A 336 0.63 -13.23 -7.96
C ILE A 336 1.43 -13.77 -9.14
N ARG A 337 0.72 -14.23 -10.14
CA ARG A 337 1.30 -14.50 -11.45
C ARG A 337 1.18 -13.23 -12.29
N ARG A 338 2.28 -12.76 -12.89
CA ARG A 338 2.21 -11.71 -13.93
C ARG A 338 1.28 -12.25 -15.02
N PRO A 339 0.14 -11.62 -15.29
CA PRO A 339 -0.72 -12.08 -16.36
C PRO A 339 0.03 -11.97 -17.69
N GLU A 340 -0.03 -13.02 -18.50
CA GLU A 340 0.36 -12.90 -19.91
C GLU A 340 -0.43 -11.74 -20.53
N ARG A 341 0.15 -11.02 -21.49
CA ARG A 341 -0.49 -9.88 -22.19
C ARG A 341 -1.82 -10.32 -22.77
N SER A 342 -2.89 -9.99 -22.08
CA SER A 342 -4.26 -10.37 -22.35
C SER A 342 -5.17 -9.15 -22.21
N TYR A 343 -6.44 -9.30 -22.53
CA TYR A 343 -7.45 -8.28 -22.26
C TYR A 343 -7.42 -7.81 -20.79
N TYR A 344 -7.19 -8.72 -19.86
CA TYR A 344 -7.14 -8.41 -18.42
C TYR A 344 -5.90 -7.61 -18.03
N ASP A 345 -4.77 -7.80 -18.73
CA ASP A 345 -3.59 -6.95 -18.58
C ASP A 345 -3.88 -5.50 -19.03
N ARG A 346 -4.70 -5.34 -20.08
CA ARG A 346 -5.17 -4.04 -20.55
C ARG A 346 -5.84 -3.23 -19.44
N ILE A 347 -6.70 -3.83 -18.65
CA ILE A 347 -7.44 -3.18 -17.56
C ILE A 347 -6.76 -3.29 -16.19
N GLY A 348 -5.53 -3.81 -16.13
CA GLY A 348 -4.78 -3.98 -14.89
C GLY A 348 -5.38 -5.04 -13.93
N LYS A 349 -6.25 -5.93 -14.44
CA LYS A 349 -6.84 -7.02 -13.66
C LYS A 349 -6.18 -8.36 -14.00
N LEU A 350 -6.15 -9.26 -13.03
CA LEU A 350 -5.85 -10.66 -13.31
C LEU A 350 -7.01 -11.28 -14.10
N PRO A 351 -6.73 -12.17 -15.08
CA PRO A 351 -7.77 -12.90 -15.74
C PRO A 351 -8.53 -13.74 -14.70
N PRO A 352 -9.87 -13.87 -14.83
CA PRO A 352 -10.59 -14.83 -14.02
C PRO A 352 -9.97 -16.21 -14.26
N VAL A 353 -9.65 -16.92 -13.19
CA VAL A 353 -9.15 -18.29 -13.31
C VAL A 353 -10.28 -19.11 -13.94
N PRO A 354 -10.16 -19.59 -15.18
CA PRO A 354 -11.21 -20.38 -15.79
C PRO A 354 -11.48 -21.60 -14.91
N GLU A 355 -12.74 -22.02 -14.79
CA GLU A 355 -13.13 -23.10 -13.89
C GLU A 355 -12.38 -24.41 -14.18
N HIS A 356 -12.02 -24.65 -15.46
CA HIS A 356 -11.20 -25.78 -15.89
C HIS A 356 -9.68 -25.57 -15.63
N HIS A 357 -9.21 -24.35 -15.34
CA HIS A 357 -7.84 -24.03 -14.93
C HIS A 357 -7.66 -23.98 -13.42
N ARG A 358 -8.69 -24.23 -12.66
CA ARG A 358 -8.53 -24.68 -11.28
C ARG A 358 -7.87 -26.05 -11.31
N TYR A 359 -6.68 -26.08 -11.89
CA TYR A 359 -5.89 -27.31 -11.91
C TYR A 359 -5.81 -27.80 -10.51
N ARG A 360 -6.19 -29.04 -10.34
CA ARG A 360 -6.23 -29.71 -9.06
C ARG A 360 -4.90 -29.54 -8.30
N SER A 361 -3.76 -29.52 -8.99
CA SER A 361 -2.44 -29.24 -8.41
C SER A 361 -2.32 -27.81 -7.90
N ALA A 362 -2.52 -26.77 -8.73
CA ALA A 362 -2.35 -25.38 -8.30
C ALA A 362 -3.37 -24.94 -7.22
N TYR A 363 -4.62 -25.44 -7.32
CA TYR A 363 -5.62 -25.21 -6.30
C TYR A 363 -5.30 -25.96 -5.00
N LEU A 364 -4.83 -27.18 -5.08
CA LEU A 364 -4.39 -27.94 -3.90
C LEU A 364 -3.15 -27.32 -3.28
N ASP A 365 -2.20 -26.85 -4.09
CA ASP A 365 -1.01 -26.16 -3.59
C ASP A 365 -1.42 -24.89 -2.83
N ALA A 366 -2.32 -24.09 -3.37
CA ALA A 366 -2.87 -22.91 -2.69
C ALA A 366 -3.67 -23.28 -1.42
N GLN A 367 -4.37 -24.42 -1.40
CA GLN A 367 -5.05 -24.90 -0.19
C GLN A 367 -4.07 -25.40 0.88
N HIS A 368 -2.96 -26.01 0.46
CA HIS A 368 -1.89 -26.43 1.37
C HIS A 368 -1.04 -25.25 1.85
N ALA A 369 -0.87 -24.23 1.01
CA ALA A 369 0.00 -23.09 1.21
C ALA A 369 -0.69 -21.75 0.87
N PRO A 370 -1.81 -21.37 1.55
CA PRO A 370 -2.45 -20.10 1.27
C PRO A 370 -1.55 -18.96 1.71
N GLY A 371 -1.44 -17.93 0.85
CA GLY A 371 -0.84 -16.65 1.19
C GLY A 371 -1.90 -15.57 1.48
N ASP A 372 -1.44 -14.34 1.69
CA ASP A 372 -2.32 -13.18 1.88
C ASP A 372 -3.31 -13.01 0.72
N TYR A 373 -2.87 -13.33 -0.51
CA TYR A 373 -3.71 -13.22 -1.69
C TYR A 373 -4.95 -14.13 -1.60
N GLU A 374 -4.75 -15.43 -1.35
CA GLU A 374 -5.85 -16.39 -1.26
C GLU A 374 -6.79 -16.04 -0.11
N ILE A 375 -6.23 -15.64 1.03
CA ILE A 375 -7.03 -15.32 2.21
C ILE A 375 -7.86 -14.06 1.98
N THR A 376 -7.27 -12.97 1.52
CA THR A 376 -8.01 -11.72 1.27
C THR A 376 -9.02 -11.87 0.14
N ALA A 377 -8.66 -12.49 -0.98
CA ALA A 377 -9.57 -12.73 -2.10
C ALA A 377 -10.73 -13.69 -1.73
N SER A 378 -10.50 -14.62 -0.79
CA SER A 378 -11.54 -15.57 -0.34
C SER A 378 -12.62 -14.95 0.55
N GLN A 379 -12.39 -13.76 1.10
CA GLN A 379 -13.37 -13.02 1.91
C GLN A 379 -14.54 -12.45 1.08
N ARG A 380 -14.71 -12.82 -0.16
CA ARG A 380 -15.64 -12.34 -1.21
C ARG A 380 -15.01 -11.20 -2.03
N PRO A 381 -15.57 -10.89 -3.23
CA PRO A 381 -15.10 -9.73 -4.02
C PRO A 381 -15.13 -8.41 -3.23
N ILE A 382 -16.17 -8.24 -2.39
CA ILE A 382 -16.27 -7.15 -1.41
C ILE A 382 -16.69 -7.76 -0.08
N THR A 383 -15.88 -7.58 0.96
CA THR A 383 -16.18 -8.07 2.31
C THR A 383 -17.47 -7.48 2.86
N VAL A 384 -18.24 -8.31 3.55
CA VAL A 384 -19.49 -7.92 4.22
C VAL A 384 -19.25 -7.79 5.71
N HIS A 385 -18.94 -6.59 6.18
CA HIS A 385 -18.57 -6.31 7.57
C HIS A 385 -19.64 -6.74 8.59
N ALA A 386 -20.91 -6.76 8.19
CA ALA A 386 -22.02 -7.21 9.05
C ALA A 386 -21.97 -8.72 9.38
N LEU A 387 -21.13 -9.50 8.69
CA LEU A 387 -20.93 -10.93 8.95
C LEU A 387 -19.71 -11.22 9.83
N GLU A 388 -18.89 -10.22 10.13
CA GLU A 388 -17.70 -10.37 10.94
C GLU A 388 -18.04 -10.68 12.41
N THR A 389 -17.14 -11.34 13.10
CA THR A 389 -17.19 -11.54 14.55
C THR A 389 -15.97 -10.86 15.16
N PRO A 390 -16.11 -9.64 15.69
CA PRO A 390 -15.01 -8.85 16.22
C PRO A 390 -14.27 -9.55 17.36
N MET A 391 -12.94 -9.53 17.31
CA MET A 391 -12.06 -10.00 18.36
C MET A 391 -11.13 -8.86 18.84
N LYS A 392 -10.53 -9.03 20.02
CA LYS A 392 -9.64 -7.97 20.57
C LYS A 392 -8.42 -7.69 19.71
N PHE A 393 -7.92 -8.68 18.99
CA PHE A 393 -6.76 -8.52 18.12
C PHE A 393 -7.08 -7.79 16.81
N ASP A 394 -8.37 -7.65 16.44
CA ASP A 394 -8.82 -6.88 15.27
C ASP A 394 -8.86 -5.35 15.55
N GLY A 395 -8.42 -4.91 16.73
CA GLY A 395 -8.51 -3.51 17.14
C GLY A 395 -7.95 -2.51 16.13
N GLY A 396 -6.86 -2.88 15.43
CA GLY A 396 -6.28 -2.05 14.38
C GLY A 396 -7.18 -1.90 13.15
N VAL A 397 -7.79 -2.99 12.72
CA VAL A 397 -8.72 -3.02 11.58
C VAL A 397 -9.91 -2.08 11.86
N TYR A 398 -10.53 -2.22 13.03
CA TYR A 398 -11.70 -1.38 13.39
C TYR A 398 -11.33 0.08 13.62
N LEU A 399 -10.15 0.35 14.19
CA LEU A 399 -9.67 1.73 14.35
C LEU A 399 -9.42 2.39 12.99
N SER A 400 -8.76 1.70 12.07
CA SER A 400 -8.50 2.19 10.71
C SER A 400 -9.79 2.50 9.96
N ARG A 401 -10.75 1.57 9.97
CA ARG A 401 -12.07 1.76 9.34
C ARG A 401 -12.84 2.92 9.98
N LYS A 402 -12.74 3.08 11.30
CA LYS A 402 -13.35 4.20 12.01
C LYS A 402 -12.73 5.53 11.59
N GLN A 403 -11.40 5.63 11.56
CA GLN A 403 -10.71 6.84 11.12
C GLN A 403 -11.08 7.23 9.69
N LEU A 404 -11.15 6.25 8.78
CA LEU A 404 -11.59 6.49 7.41
C LEU A 404 -13.04 7.00 7.35
N ARG A 405 -13.94 6.37 8.10
CA ARG A 405 -15.34 6.79 8.15
C ARG A 405 -15.48 8.21 8.69
N ASP A 406 -14.81 8.50 9.81
CA ASP A 406 -14.85 9.80 10.45
C ASP A 406 -14.30 10.91 9.52
N ALA A 407 -13.28 10.59 8.73
CA ALA A 407 -12.71 11.51 7.74
C ALA A 407 -13.67 11.78 6.56
N ILE A 408 -14.33 10.73 6.07
CA ILE A 408 -15.28 10.83 4.94
C ILE A 408 -16.58 11.53 5.37
N SER A 409 -17.10 11.24 6.57
CA SER A 409 -18.35 11.83 7.08
C SER A 409 -18.17 13.27 7.58
N GLY A 410 -16.94 13.72 7.79
CA GLY A 410 -16.63 15.01 8.42
C GLY A 410 -16.68 14.98 9.97
N ASP A 411 -16.86 13.79 10.58
CA ASP A 411 -16.85 13.67 12.05
C ASP A 411 -15.45 13.95 12.64
N ASN A 412 -14.41 13.84 11.81
CA ASN A 412 -13.06 14.29 12.14
C ASN A 412 -12.58 15.33 11.13
N GLU A 413 -12.85 16.60 11.40
CA GLU A 413 -12.44 17.73 10.54
C GLU A 413 -10.91 17.78 10.33
N LYS A 414 -10.12 17.33 11.30
CA LYS A 414 -8.66 17.28 11.22
C LYS A 414 -8.12 16.21 10.25
N ALA A 415 -8.95 15.28 9.80
CA ALA A 415 -8.63 14.30 8.78
C ALA A 415 -9.34 14.58 7.44
N SER A 416 -10.00 15.74 7.30
CA SER A 416 -10.55 16.19 6.03
C SER A 416 -9.47 16.41 4.98
N THR A 417 -9.83 16.41 3.72
CA THR A 417 -8.88 16.64 2.60
C THR A 417 -8.20 18.00 2.69
N ASP A 418 -8.92 19.04 3.15
CA ASP A 418 -8.33 20.36 3.39
C ASP A 418 -7.29 20.33 4.51
N ALA A 419 -7.60 19.69 5.64
CA ALA A 419 -6.66 19.54 6.73
C ALA A 419 -5.42 18.70 6.36
N TRP A 420 -5.56 17.76 5.41
CA TRP A 420 -4.43 17.06 4.83
C TRP A 420 -3.55 17.97 3.99
N ARG A 421 -4.16 18.78 3.11
CA ARG A 421 -3.45 19.73 2.24
C ARG A 421 -2.70 20.79 3.07
N GLU A 422 -3.34 21.32 4.10
CA GLU A 422 -2.73 22.28 5.03
C GLU A 422 -1.53 21.67 5.75
N TRP A 423 -1.71 20.49 6.34
CA TRP A 423 -0.62 19.78 7.04
C TRP A 423 0.56 19.43 6.12
N LEU A 424 0.29 18.94 4.91
CA LEU A 424 1.35 18.65 3.94
C LEU A 424 2.08 19.93 3.51
N THR A 425 1.39 21.06 3.46
CA THR A 425 2.00 22.36 3.17
C THR A 425 2.89 22.81 4.32
N GLU A 426 2.44 22.68 5.57
CA GLU A 426 3.22 23.02 6.76
C GLU A 426 4.53 22.22 6.85
N VAL A 427 4.50 20.94 6.50
CA VAL A 427 5.69 20.07 6.50
C VAL A 427 6.45 20.07 5.16
N ASN A 428 6.14 21.02 4.24
CA ASN A 428 6.74 21.13 2.90
C ASN A 428 6.69 19.83 2.08
N GLY A 429 5.60 19.09 2.17
CA GLY A 429 5.45 17.80 1.51
C GLY A 429 6.31 16.66 2.10
N LYS A 430 6.93 16.84 3.25
CA LYS A 430 7.92 15.91 3.82
C LYS A 430 7.51 15.41 5.20
N PRO A 431 6.39 14.68 5.31
CA PRO A 431 5.94 14.15 6.59
C PRO A 431 6.84 12.99 7.08
N ASN A 432 6.97 12.87 8.40
CA ASN A 432 7.63 11.73 9.02
C ASN A 432 6.73 10.50 9.06
N THR A 433 7.35 9.32 9.22
CA THR A 433 6.64 8.07 9.52
C THR A 433 6.94 7.64 10.96
N TYR A 434 6.05 6.83 11.53
CA TYR A 434 6.27 6.22 12.84
C TYR A 434 6.67 4.74 12.74
N CYS A 435 7.04 4.30 11.55
CA CYS A 435 7.43 2.93 11.28
C CYS A 435 8.86 2.67 11.76
N SER A 436 9.04 1.60 12.54
CA SER A 436 10.35 1.16 13.02
C SER A 436 10.37 -0.32 13.38
N GLY A 437 11.51 -0.98 13.20
CA GLY A 437 11.80 -2.30 13.74
C GLY A 437 12.92 -2.20 14.78
N ASN A 438 12.67 -2.74 15.96
CA ASN A 438 13.60 -2.69 17.07
C ASN A 438 13.78 -4.07 17.70
N VAL A 439 15.01 -4.45 18.02
CA VAL A 439 15.32 -5.61 18.84
C VAL A 439 16.11 -5.12 20.03
N LEU A 440 15.50 -5.17 21.20
CA LEU A 440 16.08 -4.65 22.42
C LEU A 440 16.50 -5.79 23.33
N LYS A 441 17.67 -5.62 23.97
CA LYS A 441 18.15 -6.57 24.97
C LYS A 441 17.44 -6.28 26.29
N ILE A 442 16.31 -6.94 26.49
CA ILE A 442 15.44 -6.81 27.66
C ILE A 442 15.19 -8.18 28.23
N PRO A 443 15.72 -8.50 29.40
CA PRO A 443 15.53 -9.79 30.06
C PRO A 443 14.03 -10.09 30.26
N LYS A 444 13.68 -11.36 30.13
CA LYS A 444 12.33 -11.84 30.41
C LYS A 444 12.04 -11.69 31.91
N ALA A 445 10.81 -11.25 32.23
CA ALA A 445 10.39 -11.18 33.61
C ALA A 445 10.16 -12.56 34.25
N ASP A 446 10.25 -12.63 35.57
CA ASP A 446 10.14 -13.89 36.33
C ASP A 446 8.76 -14.57 36.24
N ASN A 447 7.73 -13.82 35.88
CA ASN A 447 6.37 -14.32 35.74
C ASN A 447 5.65 -13.72 34.53
N ASP A 448 4.59 -14.40 34.07
CA ASP A 448 3.86 -14.03 32.85
C ASP A 448 3.12 -12.69 32.95
N GLU A 449 2.68 -12.29 34.13
CA GLU A 449 1.94 -11.02 34.32
C GLU A 449 2.88 -9.83 34.14
N ASP A 450 4.04 -9.86 34.79
CA ASP A 450 5.07 -8.83 34.66
C ASP A 450 5.66 -8.85 33.25
N GLU A 451 5.84 -10.02 32.63
CA GLU A 451 6.31 -10.12 31.26
C GLU A 451 5.37 -9.41 30.26
N VAL A 452 4.06 -9.62 30.35
CA VAL A 452 3.07 -8.94 29.53
C VAL A 452 3.10 -7.42 29.78
N LYS A 453 3.18 -7.01 31.04
CA LYS A 453 3.27 -5.60 31.43
C LYS A 453 4.52 -4.94 30.85
N ASN A 454 5.68 -5.57 31.01
CA ASN A 454 6.96 -5.04 30.53
C ASN A 454 6.95 -4.90 29.01
N ARG A 455 6.48 -5.91 28.26
CA ARG A 455 6.38 -5.84 26.80
C ARG A 455 5.53 -4.65 26.34
N ARG A 456 4.39 -4.40 26.99
CA ARG A 456 3.50 -3.29 26.69
C ARG A 456 4.15 -1.95 26.99
N GLU A 457 4.77 -1.83 28.15
CA GLU A 457 5.46 -0.61 28.55
C GLU A 457 6.63 -0.28 27.63
N VAL A 458 7.44 -1.28 27.28
CA VAL A 458 8.53 -1.11 26.31
C VAL A 458 8.00 -0.64 24.94
N ALA A 459 6.96 -1.27 24.44
CA ALA A 459 6.36 -0.87 23.17
C ALA A 459 5.82 0.57 23.19
N GLN A 460 5.19 0.99 24.29
CA GLN A 460 4.72 2.36 24.50
C GLN A 460 5.89 3.36 24.55
N ARG A 461 6.98 3.04 25.23
CA ARG A 461 8.17 3.88 25.28
C ARG A 461 8.83 4.01 23.90
N CYS A 462 8.85 2.92 23.11
CA CYS A 462 9.37 2.96 21.75
C CYS A 462 8.54 3.86 20.83
N ILE A 463 7.21 3.75 20.83
CA ILE A 463 6.36 4.64 20.02
C ILE A 463 6.45 6.09 20.49
N ALA A 464 6.52 6.33 21.80
CA ALA A 464 6.68 7.67 22.36
C ALA A 464 8.01 8.32 21.89
N ALA A 465 9.11 7.57 21.90
CA ALA A 465 10.40 8.06 21.40
C ALA A 465 10.36 8.45 19.92
N ILE A 466 9.65 7.67 19.10
CA ILE A 466 9.50 7.96 17.67
C ILE A 466 8.63 9.19 17.44
N THR A 467 7.51 9.32 18.17
CA THR A 467 6.63 10.51 18.05
C THR A 467 7.27 11.77 18.59
N GLU A 468 8.03 11.68 19.69
CA GLU A 468 8.80 12.80 20.23
C GLU A 468 9.83 13.34 19.21
N SER A 469 10.38 12.46 18.38
CA SER A 469 11.36 12.84 17.36
C SER A 469 10.80 13.70 16.22
N ASP A 470 9.49 13.85 16.10
CA ASP A 470 8.86 14.69 15.06
C ASP A 470 9.18 16.19 15.21
N THR A 471 9.57 16.61 16.41
CA THR A 471 9.95 18.00 16.69
C THR A 471 11.39 18.32 16.31
N LEU A 472 12.16 17.31 15.89
CA LEU A 472 13.58 17.43 15.60
C LEU A 472 13.86 17.63 14.10
N PRO A 473 14.99 18.28 13.75
CA PRO A 473 15.51 18.23 12.39
C PRO A 473 15.73 16.78 11.93
N LYS A 474 15.50 16.51 10.65
CA LYS A 474 15.55 15.14 10.09
C LYS A 474 16.88 14.42 10.32
N GLU A 475 17.96 15.14 10.17
CA GLU A 475 19.32 14.66 10.38
C GLU A 475 19.60 14.21 11.81
N GLU A 476 18.90 14.79 12.79
CA GLU A 476 19.05 14.47 14.22
C GLU A 476 18.11 13.35 14.66
N ARG A 477 17.00 13.15 13.94
CA ARG A 477 15.91 12.26 14.32
C ARG A 477 16.36 10.82 14.54
N SER A 478 17.14 10.28 13.62
CA SER A 478 17.58 8.87 13.68
C SER A 478 18.43 8.59 14.91
N ASP A 479 19.37 9.49 15.22
CA ASP A 479 20.26 9.33 16.37
C ASP A 479 19.52 9.55 17.70
N PHE A 480 18.57 10.48 17.74
CA PHE A 480 17.69 10.67 18.89
C PHE A 480 16.93 9.37 19.21
N VAL A 481 16.26 8.78 18.21
CA VAL A 481 15.48 7.55 18.40
C VAL A 481 16.37 6.40 18.85
N LYS A 482 17.56 6.21 18.24
CA LYS A 482 18.53 5.19 18.66
C LYS A 482 18.97 5.36 20.13
N ASN A 483 19.27 6.59 20.54
CA ASN A 483 19.65 6.87 21.92
C ASN A 483 18.51 6.57 22.89
N LYS A 484 17.26 6.91 22.55
CA LYS A 484 16.09 6.55 23.35
C LYS A 484 15.89 5.04 23.46
N MET A 485 16.12 4.28 22.40
CA MET A 485 16.06 2.81 22.45
C MET A 485 17.15 2.23 23.39
N LEU A 486 18.35 2.80 23.37
CA LEU A 486 19.43 2.44 24.32
C LEU A 486 19.08 2.81 25.78
N GLU A 487 18.44 3.95 26.02
CA GLU A 487 17.93 4.32 27.34
C GLU A 487 16.90 3.30 27.85
N ILE A 488 16.00 2.84 26.97
CA ILE A 488 15.01 1.80 27.30
C ILE A 488 15.70 0.49 27.65
N GLU A 489 16.65 0.02 26.84
CA GLU A 489 17.46 -1.18 27.17
C GLU A 489 18.10 -1.08 28.55
N ASN A 490 18.79 0.02 28.82
CA ASN A 490 19.51 0.23 30.09
C ASN A 490 18.57 0.26 31.30
N TYR A 491 17.35 0.79 31.15
CA TYR A 491 16.35 0.82 32.21
C TYR A 491 15.89 -0.57 32.64
N TYR A 492 15.75 -1.52 31.69
CA TYR A 492 15.34 -2.89 31.99
C TYR A 492 16.50 -3.84 32.26
N ALA A 493 17.74 -3.43 32.01
CA ALA A 493 18.95 -4.20 32.34
C ALA A 493 19.40 -4.00 33.79
N SER A 494 18.90 -2.96 34.48
CA SER A 494 19.14 -2.62 35.86
C SER A 494 18.13 -3.27 36.81
#